data_c3ea4f9e97aec33d958f9cc1366c4bd2
#
_entry.id   c3ea4f9e97aec33d958f9cc1366c4bd2
#
_cell.length_a   1.000
_cell.length_b   1.000
_cell.length_c   1.000
_cell.angle_alpha   90.00
_cell.angle_beta   90.00
_cell.angle_gamma   90.00
#
_symmetry.space_group_name_H-M   'P 1'
#
loop_
_entity.id
_entity.type
_entity.pdbx_description
1 polymer ?
#
loop_
_entity_poly.entity_id
_entity_poly.type
_entity_poly.pdbx_seq_one_letter_code
_entity_poly.pdbx_strand_id
1 'polypeptide(L)'
;MKAILLIGLGRFGRHIAEELNKLGHEVMAVDENEERVNAVLSIVTNAQIGDSTNAEFLEALGVRNFDVCIVAISGNFQSSLETTSLLKELGAKMVVSRAERDVQAKFLLRNGADEVIYPEKQLAKWAAIRYGSDHVLDYIELDHDHAILEVSVPSAWIGKTVGDINIRKKYSINILGIKRNGIADVNIDSDTVLPGDTTLLVLGEGKALSRCFHIWSFSKGSGSFENSTADFAVSGCRAFSCFYRCPM
;
A
#
# COMPACT_ATOMS: atom_id res chain seq x y z
N MET A 1 16.74 11.27 2.08
CA MET A 1 16.37 11.41 3.50
C MET A 1 15.24 12.41 3.57
N LYS A 2 14.14 12.14 4.30
CA LYS A 2 13.01 13.06 4.54
C LYS A 2 12.83 13.25 6.02
N ALA A 3 12.33 14.43 6.43
CA ALA A 3 11.88 14.69 7.79
C ALA A 3 10.38 14.38 7.89
N ILE A 4 10.00 13.46 8.78
CA ILE A 4 8.64 12.95 8.90
C ILE A 4 8.12 13.17 10.32
N LEU A 5 6.93 13.78 10.43
CA LEU A 5 6.18 13.87 11.67
C LEU A 5 5.16 12.71 11.70
N LEU A 6 5.32 11.81 12.68
CA LEU A 6 4.44 10.66 12.86
C LEU A 6 3.63 10.85 14.15
N ILE A 7 2.32 10.94 14.02
CA ILE A 7 1.39 11.17 15.13
C ILE A 7 0.52 9.91 15.32
N GLY A 8 0.54 9.39 16.54
CA GLY A 8 -0.13 8.15 16.91
C GLY A 8 0.79 6.93 16.83
N LEU A 9 1.23 6.43 17.98
CA LEU A 9 2.18 5.33 18.13
C LEU A 9 1.50 4.02 18.55
N GLY A 10 0.27 3.83 18.10
CA GLY A 10 -0.41 2.54 18.16
C GLY A 10 0.33 1.48 17.33
N ARG A 11 -0.22 0.28 17.22
CA ARG A 11 0.41 -0.83 16.46
C ARG A 11 0.87 -0.42 15.07
N PHE A 12 0.00 0.24 14.29
CA PHE A 12 0.32 0.67 12.93
C PHE A 12 1.39 1.76 12.90
N GLY A 13 1.28 2.80 13.74
CA GLY A 13 2.26 3.89 13.79
C GLY A 13 3.65 3.40 14.19
N ARG A 14 3.75 2.46 15.15
CA ARG A 14 5.03 1.88 15.54
C ARG A 14 5.69 1.11 14.39
N HIS A 15 4.94 0.30 13.63
CA HIS A 15 5.50 -0.36 12.45
C HIS A 15 5.96 0.64 11.38
N ILE A 16 5.23 1.72 11.17
CA ILE A 16 5.68 2.80 10.28
C ILE A 16 6.99 3.40 10.77
N ALA A 17 7.11 3.71 12.06
CA ALA A 17 8.34 4.25 12.64
C ALA A 17 9.55 3.33 12.41
N GLU A 18 9.38 2.03 12.66
CA GLU A 18 10.41 1.01 12.41
C GLU A 18 10.86 0.98 10.95
N GLU A 19 9.93 0.97 10.00
CA GLU A 19 10.25 0.91 8.58
C GLU A 19 10.89 2.21 8.08
N LEU A 20 10.40 3.38 8.52
CA LEU A 20 10.99 4.67 8.17
C LEU A 20 12.43 4.80 8.67
N ASN A 21 12.71 4.30 9.88
CA ASN A 21 14.08 4.24 10.41
C ASN A 21 14.99 3.34 9.58
N LYS A 22 14.53 2.15 9.20
CA LYS A 22 15.29 1.24 8.31
C LYS A 22 15.61 1.88 6.95
N LEU A 23 14.71 2.73 6.46
CA LEU A 23 14.89 3.48 5.21
C LEU A 23 15.78 4.72 5.38
N GLY A 24 16.25 5.01 6.59
CA GLY A 24 17.15 6.13 6.88
C GLY A 24 16.47 7.50 6.87
N HIS A 25 15.18 7.56 7.23
CA HIS A 25 14.45 8.83 7.36
C HIS A 25 14.54 9.38 8.79
N GLU A 26 14.46 10.70 8.92
CA GLU A 26 14.34 11.37 10.22
C GLU A 26 12.88 11.36 10.66
N VAL A 27 12.60 10.79 11.84
CA VAL A 27 11.24 10.65 12.36
C VAL A 27 11.11 11.39 13.69
N MET A 28 10.20 12.38 13.74
CA MET A 28 9.65 12.93 14.98
C MET A 28 8.35 12.17 15.29
N ALA A 29 8.33 11.41 16.37
CA ALA A 29 7.18 10.61 16.79
C ALA A 29 6.41 11.32 17.92
N VAL A 30 5.07 11.31 17.86
CA VAL A 30 4.18 11.97 18.84
C VAL A 30 3.04 11.01 19.21
N ASP A 31 2.79 10.89 20.51
CA ASP A 31 1.59 10.25 21.08
C ASP A 31 1.27 10.90 22.42
N GLU A 32 0.00 10.88 22.83
CA GLU A 32 -0.40 11.34 24.17
C GLU A 32 0.00 10.36 25.28
N ASN A 33 0.23 9.10 24.92
CA ASN A 33 0.56 8.04 25.83
C ASN A 33 2.08 7.89 25.99
N GLU A 34 2.58 8.14 27.20
CA GLU A 34 4.00 8.08 27.56
C GLU A 34 4.62 6.69 27.28
N GLU A 35 3.90 5.60 27.59
CA GLU A 35 4.43 4.24 27.36
C GLU A 35 4.68 3.97 25.89
N ARG A 36 3.80 4.47 25.01
CA ARG A 36 3.97 4.32 23.56
C ARG A 36 5.13 5.14 23.03
N VAL A 37 5.30 6.36 23.55
CA VAL A 37 6.45 7.23 23.21
C VAL A 37 7.75 6.55 23.65
N ASN A 38 7.82 6.08 24.90
CA ASN A 38 9.00 5.41 25.43
C ASN A 38 9.37 4.16 24.64
N ALA A 39 8.38 3.42 24.13
CA ALA A 39 8.60 2.20 23.33
C ALA A 39 9.27 2.44 21.98
N VAL A 40 9.27 3.66 21.46
CA VAL A 40 9.85 4.00 20.13
C VAL A 40 11.14 4.85 20.23
N LEU A 41 11.55 5.28 21.42
CA LEU A 41 12.74 6.14 21.60
C LEU A 41 14.02 5.59 20.97
N SER A 42 14.18 4.27 20.92
CA SER A 42 15.38 3.63 20.34
C SER A 42 15.33 3.52 18.82
N ILE A 43 14.18 3.80 18.19
CA ILE A 43 13.95 3.57 16.75
C ILE A 43 13.60 4.85 15.98
N VAL A 44 13.40 5.98 16.66
CA VAL A 44 13.09 7.24 15.99
C VAL A 44 14.15 8.29 16.34
N THR A 45 14.24 9.33 15.50
CA THR A 45 15.21 10.43 15.72
C THR A 45 14.85 11.23 16.96
N ASN A 46 13.58 11.56 17.12
CA ASN A 46 13.02 12.25 18.27
C ASN A 46 11.63 11.73 18.58
N ALA A 47 11.23 11.80 19.86
CA ALA A 47 9.88 11.49 20.27
C ALA A 47 9.38 12.47 21.33
N GLN A 48 8.10 12.80 21.30
CA GLN A 48 7.50 13.76 22.22
C GLN A 48 6.11 13.29 22.68
N ILE A 49 5.84 13.46 23.97
CA ILE A 49 4.52 13.24 24.55
C ILE A 49 3.70 14.52 24.36
N GLY A 50 2.51 14.41 23.77
CA GLY A 50 1.63 15.55 23.63
C GLY A 50 0.32 15.23 22.93
N ASP A 51 -0.64 16.14 23.10
CA ASP A 51 -1.94 16.07 22.46
C ASP A 51 -1.90 16.77 21.10
N SER A 52 -2.04 16.00 20.04
CA SER A 52 -2.03 16.51 18.66
C SER A 52 -3.30 17.27 18.26
N THR A 53 -4.33 17.31 19.09
CA THR A 53 -5.50 18.18 18.90
C THR A 53 -5.28 19.60 19.43
N ASN A 54 -4.15 19.83 20.12
CA ASN A 54 -3.74 21.16 20.57
C ASN A 54 -2.92 21.88 19.50
N ALA A 55 -3.47 22.98 18.97
CA ALA A 55 -2.82 23.78 17.92
C ALA A 55 -1.48 24.37 18.35
N GLU A 56 -1.37 24.87 19.58
CA GLU A 56 -0.12 25.45 20.12
C GLU A 56 0.99 24.39 20.20
N PHE A 57 0.63 23.17 20.59
CA PHE A 57 1.57 22.05 20.62
C PHE A 57 2.09 21.72 19.22
N LEU A 58 1.21 21.59 18.20
CA LEU A 58 1.61 21.33 16.83
C LEU A 58 2.44 22.49 16.23
N GLU A 59 2.09 23.74 16.54
CA GLU A 59 2.86 24.91 16.09
C GLU A 59 4.28 24.89 16.68
N ALA A 60 4.42 24.55 17.97
CA ALA A 60 5.72 24.44 18.63
C ALA A 60 6.60 23.33 18.05
N LEU A 61 6.01 22.25 17.47
CA LEU A 61 6.75 21.22 16.75
C LEU A 61 7.33 21.71 15.41
N GLY A 62 6.86 22.83 14.89
CA GLY A 62 7.33 23.37 13.61
C GLY A 62 6.86 22.53 12.41
N VAL A 63 5.57 22.26 12.31
CA VAL A 63 4.91 21.39 11.30
C VAL A 63 5.42 21.65 9.87
N ARG A 64 5.68 22.91 9.50
CA ARG A 64 6.16 23.29 8.14
C ARG A 64 7.54 22.75 7.79
N ASN A 65 8.33 22.32 8.77
CA ASN A 65 9.68 21.81 8.55
C ASN A 65 9.68 20.35 8.10
N PHE A 66 8.58 19.63 8.31
CA PHE A 66 8.46 18.24 7.90
C PHE A 66 8.04 18.12 6.43
N ASP A 67 8.57 17.11 5.77
CA ASP A 67 8.22 16.80 4.37
C ASP A 67 6.89 16.06 4.29
N VAL A 68 6.59 15.25 5.31
CA VAL A 68 5.34 14.49 5.42
C VAL A 68 4.90 14.43 6.88
N CYS A 69 3.61 14.68 7.12
CA CYS A 69 2.96 14.45 8.40
C CYS A 69 2.03 13.25 8.27
N ILE A 70 2.25 12.22 9.08
CA ILE A 70 1.46 10.97 9.08
C ILE A 70 0.61 10.92 10.34
N VAL A 71 -0.72 10.92 10.19
CA VAL A 71 -1.67 10.75 11.28
C VAL A 71 -2.11 9.28 11.33
N ALA A 72 -1.51 8.53 12.27
CA ALA A 72 -1.74 7.09 12.48
C ALA A 72 -2.68 6.80 13.67
N ILE A 73 -3.44 7.81 14.13
CA ILE A 73 -4.39 7.69 15.24
C ILE A 73 -5.47 6.68 14.87
N SER A 74 -5.75 5.75 15.79
CA SER A 74 -6.79 4.73 15.65
C SER A 74 -7.70 4.72 16.87
N GLY A 75 -8.97 4.34 16.66
CA GLY A 75 -9.95 4.25 17.74
C GLY A 75 -10.57 5.60 18.16
N ASN A 76 -9.97 6.74 17.82
CA ASN A 76 -10.53 8.07 18.04
C ASN A 76 -10.54 8.86 16.72
N PHE A 77 -11.62 8.73 15.97
CA PHE A 77 -11.75 9.41 14.68
C PHE A 77 -11.82 10.94 14.82
N GLN A 78 -12.40 11.45 15.88
CA GLN A 78 -12.48 12.89 16.12
C GLN A 78 -11.08 13.48 16.25
N SER A 79 -10.23 12.94 17.13
CA SER A 79 -8.85 13.40 17.26
C SER A 79 -8.06 13.27 15.96
N SER A 80 -8.25 12.17 15.19
CA SER A 80 -7.63 12.00 13.89
C SER A 80 -8.02 13.10 12.90
N LEU A 81 -9.31 13.47 12.87
CA LEU A 81 -9.84 14.50 11.99
C LEU A 81 -9.35 15.90 12.37
N GLU A 82 -9.42 16.25 13.67
CA GLU A 82 -8.94 17.51 14.20
C GLU A 82 -7.44 17.69 13.95
N THR A 83 -6.63 16.69 14.28
CA THR A 83 -5.19 16.70 14.01
C THR A 83 -4.90 16.90 12.52
N THR A 84 -5.63 16.19 11.63
CA THR A 84 -5.48 16.32 10.18
C THR A 84 -5.76 17.74 9.70
N SER A 85 -6.85 18.36 10.16
CA SER A 85 -7.21 19.74 9.83
C SER A 85 -6.15 20.73 10.32
N LEU A 86 -5.78 20.63 11.59
CA LEU A 86 -4.77 21.51 12.20
C LEU A 86 -3.43 21.45 11.49
N LEU A 87 -2.95 20.25 11.15
CA LEU A 87 -1.70 20.11 10.40
C LEU A 87 -1.75 20.85 9.06
N LYS A 88 -2.87 20.77 8.34
CA LYS A 88 -3.04 21.47 7.07
C LYS A 88 -3.13 22.99 7.26
N GLU A 89 -3.88 23.45 8.24
CA GLU A 89 -3.99 24.87 8.61
C GLU A 89 -2.64 25.47 9.02
N LEU A 90 -1.83 24.72 9.76
CA LEU A 90 -0.46 25.10 10.15
C LEU A 90 0.55 25.02 9.01
N GLY A 91 0.13 24.58 7.82
CA GLY A 91 0.92 24.61 6.59
C GLY A 91 1.82 23.40 6.40
N ALA A 92 1.38 22.21 6.86
CA ALA A 92 2.03 20.95 6.50
C ALA A 92 2.09 20.78 4.96
N LYS A 93 3.26 20.37 4.45
CA LYS A 93 3.48 20.17 3.00
C LYS A 93 2.64 19.01 2.47
N MET A 94 2.57 17.91 3.22
CA MET A 94 1.83 16.71 2.90
C MET A 94 1.27 16.09 4.17
N VAL A 95 -0.03 15.82 4.20
CA VAL A 95 -0.71 15.15 5.31
C VAL A 95 -1.28 13.83 4.83
N VAL A 96 -0.84 12.75 5.46
CA VAL A 96 -1.30 11.38 5.19
C VAL A 96 -2.04 10.88 6.42
N SER A 97 -3.31 10.52 6.30
CA SER A 97 -4.12 10.12 7.46
C SER A 97 -4.63 8.69 7.33
N ARG A 98 -4.65 7.96 8.45
CA ARG A 98 -5.19 6.61 8.52
C ARG A 98 -6.72 6.65 8.66
N ALA A 99 -7.41 5.86 7.84
CA ALA A 99 -8.83 5.60 7.98
C ALA A 99 -9.09 4.14 8.35
N GLU A 100 -10.19 3.89 9.06
CA GLU A 100 -10.70 2.56 9.41
C GLU A 100 -12.03 2.24 8.72
N ARG A 101 -12.66 3.25 8.06
CA ARG A 101 -13.92 3.14 7.34
C ARG A 101 -13.92 4.04 6.11
N ASP A 102 -14.66 3.65 5.07
CA ASP A 102 -14.78 4.45 3.84
C ASP A 102 -15.33 5.86 4.08
N VAL A 103 -16.24 6.02 5.04
CA VAL A 103 -16.79 7.34 5.40
C VAL A 103 -15.72 8.23 6.06
N GLN A 104 -14.86 7.65 6.91
CA GLN A 104 -13.75 8.40 7.53
C GLN A 104 -12.75 8.87 6.47
N ALA A 105 -12.39 8.00 5.51
CA ALA A 105 -11.50 8.37 4.41
C ALA A 105 -12.02 9.60 3.65
N LYS A 106 -13.33 9.64 3.35
CA LYS A 106 -13.96 10.80 2.69
C LYS A 106 -13.88 12.08 3.54
N PHE A 107 -14.07 11.97 4.84
CA PHE A 107 -14.00 13.13 5.73
C PHE A 107 -12.55 13.62 5.87
N LEU A 108 -11.59 12.74 6.04
CA LEU A 108 -10.17 13.10 6.14
C LEU A 108 -9.69 13.84 4.89
N LEU A 109 -10.00 13.33 3.69
CA LEU A 109 -9.65 14.01 2.44
C LEU A 109 -10.30 15.39 2.31
N ARG A 110 -11.56 15.55 2.76
CA ARG A 110 -12.26 16.85 2.72
C ARG A 110 -11.72 17.85 3.74
N ASN A 111 -11.10 17.37 4.81
CA ASN A 111 -10.60 18.20 5.92
C ASN A 111 -9.08 18.32 5.93
N GLY A 112 -8.41 18.11 4.80
CA GLY A 112 -7.01 18.50 4.63
C GLY A 112 -6.02 17.36 4.51
N ALA A 113 -6.42 16.08 4.57
CA ALA A 113 -5.53 15.00 4.18
C ALA A 113 -5.27 15.07 2.66
N ASP A 114 -4.00 15.01 2.27
CA ASP A 114 -3.61 14.89 0.86
C ASP A 114 -3.76 13.43 0.39
N GLU A 115 -3.51 12.48 1.30
CA GLU A 115 -3.68 11.04 1.07
C GLU A 115 -4.30 10.35 2.27
N VAL A 116 -4.99 9.24 2.03
CA VAL A 116 -5.54 8.39 3.09
C VAL A 116 -5.06 6.96 2.91
N ILE A 117 -4.52 6.40 3.99
CA ILE A 117 -4.15 4.99 4.09
C ILE A 117 -5.27 4.23 4.80
N TYR A 118 -5.71 3.11 4.22
CA TYR A 118 -6.70 2.22 4.83
C TYR A 118 -6.12 0.79 4.88
N PRO A 119 -5.25 0.49 5.87
CA PRO A 119 -4.45 -0.74 5.90
C PRO A 119 -5.29 -2.00 5.90
N GLU A 120 -6.36 -2.04 6.69
CA GLU A 120 -7.21 -3.22 6.82
C GLU A 120 -7.92 -3.55 5.49
N LYS A 121 -8.40 -2.56 4.78
CA LYS A 121 -9.07 -2.74 3.48
C LYS A 121 -8.08 -3.20 2.41
N GLN A 122 -6.90 -2.59 2.37
CA GLN A 122 -5.84 -2.93 1.41
C GLN A 122 -5.35 -4.36 1.64
N LEU A 123 -5.06 -4.71 2.90
CA LEU A 123 -4.59 -6.05 3.25
C LEU A 123 -5.68 -7.11 3.08
N ALA A 124 -6.95 -6.81 3.40
CA ALA A 124 -8.07 -7.72 3.19
C ALA A 124 -8.28 -8.04 1.70
N LYS A 125 -8.16 -7.02 0.83
CA LYS A 125 -8.21 -7.21 -0.63
C LYS A 125 -7.10 -8.13 -1.11
N TRP A 126 -5.86 -7.85 -0.68
CA TRP A 126 -4.71 -8.69 -1.01
C TRP A 126 -4.90 -10.13 -0.52
N ALA A 127 -5.31 -10.31 0.74
CA ALA A 127 -5.52 -11.64 1.31
C ALA A 127 -6.64 -12.41 0.58
N ALA A 128 -7.75 -11.74 0.25
CA ALA A 128 -8.84 -12.36 -0.49
C ALA A 128 -8.40 -12.87 -1.87
N ILE A 129 -7.61 -12.09 -2.60
CA ILE A 129 -7.07 -12.49 -3.91
C ILE A 129 -6.06 -13.63 -3.76
N ARG A 130 -5.13 -13.48 -2.81
CA ARG A 130 -4.04 -14.44 -2.57
C ARG A 130 -4.54 -15.82 -2.13
N TYR A 131 -5.54 -15.86 -1.24
CA TYR A 131 -6.05 -17.11 -0.65
C TYR A 131 -7.39 -17.56 -1.25
N GLY A 132 -8.00 -16.74 -2.09
CA GLY A 132 -9.22 -17.09 -2.81
C GLY A 132 -9.00 -17.86 -4.12
N SER A 133 -7.74 -18.13 -4.48
CA SER A 133 -7.37 -18.87 -5.70
C SER A 133 -6.18 -19.80 -5.44
N ASP A 134 -6.27 -21.03 -5.94
CA ASP A 134 -5.19 -22.01 -5.83
C ASP A 134 -3.96 -21.69 -6.70
N HIS A 135 -4.11 -20.79 -7.66
CA HIS A 135 -3.08 -20.49 -8.65
C HIS A 135 -2.40 -19.14 -8.45
N VAL A 136 -2.96 -18.25 -7.63
CA VAL A 136 -2.37 -16.92 -7.35
C VAL A 136 -1.52 -17.01 -6.10
N LEU A 137 -0.26 -16.64 -6.22
CA LEU A 137 0.71 -16.66 -5.14
C LEU A 137 0.97 -15.26 -4.58
N ASP A 138 0.86 -14.23 -5.41
CA ASP A 138 0.97 -12.84 -5.01
C ASP A 138 0.25 -11.91 -5.98
N TYR A 139 -0.06 -10.68 -5.53
CA TYR A 139 -0.84 -9.72 -6.27
C TYR A 139 -0.37 -8.29 -5.97
N ILE A 140 -0.14 -7.52 -7.02
CA ILE A 140 0.20 -6.11 -6.96
C ILE A 140 -0.75 -5.35 -7.87
N GLU A 141 -1.58 -4.48 -7.31
CA GLU A 141 -2.43 -3.57 -8.07
C GLU A 141 -1.60 -2.41 -8.60
N LEU A 142 -1.65 -2.14 -9.89
CA LEU A 142 -0.97 -1.01 -10.51
C LEU A 142 -1.90 0.20 -10.64
N ASP A 143 -3.12 -0.06 -11.10
CA ASP A 143 -4.18 0.91 -11.23
C ASP A 143 -5.55 0.21 -11.11
N HIS A 144 -6.64 0.92 -11.43
CA HIS A 144 -8.00 0.40 -11.34
C HIS A 144 -8.23 -0.88 -12.16
N ASP A 145 -7.57 -0.99 -13.31
CA ASP A 145 -7.83 -2.04 -14.29
C ASP A 145 -6.65 -3.01 -14.45
N HIS A 146 -5.44 -2.67 -14.04
CA HIS A 146 -4.23 -3.43 -14.27
C HIS A 146 -3.60 -3.95 -12.98
N ALA A 147 -3.06 -5.17 -13.06
CA ALA A 147 -2.36 -5.80 -11.95
C ALA A 147 -1.19 -6.65 -12.43
N ILE A 148 -0.23 -6.85 -11.53
CA ILE A 148 0.78 -7.89 -11.64
C ILE A 148 0.36 -9.03 -10.71
N LEU A 149 0.38 -10.25 -11.24
CA LEU A 149 0.16 -11.47 -10.47
C LEU A 149 1.42 -12.33 -10.48
N GLU A 150 1.71 -12.96 -9.36
CA GLU A 150 2.53 -14.17 -9.32
C GLU A 150 1.60 -15.37 -9.37
N VAL A 151 1.72 -16.20 -10.42
CA VAL A 151 0.86 -17.36 -10.65
C VAL A 151 1.68 -18.63 -10.85
N SER A 152 1.14 -19.77 -10.44
CA SER A 152 1.72 -21.07 -10.83
C SER A 152 1.66 -21.25 -12.34
N VAL A 153 2.67 -21.94 -12.92
CA VAL A 153 2.65 -22.29 -14.35
C VAL A 153 1.49 -23.24 -14.62
N PRO A 154 0.52 -22.87 -15.49
CA PRO A 154 -0.55 -23.80 -15.87
C PRO A 154 0.01 -25.10 -16.43
N SER A 155 -0.56 -26.23 -16.04
CA SER A 155 -0.08 -27.55 -16.47
C SER A 155 0.03 -27.72 -18.00
N ALA A 156 -0.87 -27.08 -18.75
CA ALA A 156 -0.86 -27.07 -20.21
C ALA A 156 0.31 -26.26 -20.83
N TRP A 157 1.05 -25.47 -20.04
CA TRP A 157 2.17 -24.64 -20.48
C TRP A 157 3.53 -25.21 -20.08
N ILE A 158 3.55 -26.19 -19.18
CA ILE A 158 4.79 -26.81 -18.71
C ILE A 158 5.53 -27.42 -19.91
N GLY A 159 6.83 -27.07 -20.00
CA GLY A 159 7.71 -27.54 -21.08
C GLY A 159 7.56 -26.80 -22.40
N LYS A 160 6.62 -25.87 -22.53
CA LYS A 160 6.48 -25.02 -23.72
C LYS A 160 7.29 -23.74 -23.58
N THR A 161 7.62 -23.12 -24.71
CA THR A 161 8.26 -21.83 -24.73
C THR A 161 7.22 -20.70 -24.58
N VAL A 162 7.67 -19.54 -24.15
CA VAL A 162 6.84 -18.31 -24.09
C VAL A 162 6.25 -18.00 -25.47
N GLY A 163 7.02 -18.21 -26.54
CA GLY A 163 6.59 -18.02 -27.92
C GLY A 163 5.48 -18.97 -28.34
N ASP A 164 5.58 -20.27 -27.99
CA ASP A 164 4.55 -21.28 -28.30
C ASP A 164 3.20 -20.95 -27.67
N ILE A 165 3.22 -20.44 -26.43
CA ILE A 165 2.00 -20.07 -25.69
C ILE A 165 1.33 -18.86 -26.31
N ASN A 166 2.14 -17.89 -26.80
CA ASN A 166 1.67 -16.67 -27.44
C ASN A 166 0.65 -15.90 -26.60
N ILE A 167 0.90 -15.85 -25.27
CA ILE A 167 -0.01 -15.32 -24.24
C ILE A 167 -0.41 -13.87 -24.52
N ARG A 168 0.54 -13.07 -25.02
CA ARG A 168 0.32 -11.66 -25.32
C ARG A 168 -0.74 -11.46 -26.40
N LYS A 169 -0.72 -12.26 -27.47
CA LYS A 169 -1.71 -12.18 -28.55
C LYS A 169 -3.05 -12.81 -28.16
N LYS A 170 -3.03 -13.92 -27.41
CA LYS A 170 -4.24 -14.64 -27.04
C LYS A 170 -5.03 -13.97 -25.94
N TYR A 171 -4.34 -13.39 -24.93
CA TYR A 171 -4.97 -12.92 -23.70
C TYR A 171 -4.68 -11.46 -23.37
N SER A 172 -3.82 -10.76 -24.13
CA SER A 172 -3.33 -9.41 -23.79
C SER A 172 -2.61 -9.33 -22.45
N ILE A 173 -1.87 -10.39 -22.10
CA ILE A 173 -1.09 -10.51 -20.87
C ILE A 173 0.39 -10.55 -21.23
N ASN A 174 1.22 -9.85 -20.47
CA ASN A 174 2.67 -9.90 -20.59
C ASN A 174 3.24 -10.78 -19.48
N ILE A 175 4.15 -11.68 -19.81
CA ILE A 175 5.02 -12.34 -18.83
C ILE A 175 6.18 -11.38 -18.56
N LEU A 176 6.37 -11.00 -17.29
CA LEU A 176 7.45 -10.12 -16.85
C LEU A 176 8.68 -10.90 -16.40
N GLY A 177 8.48 -12.13 -15.97
CA GLY A 177 9.57 -12.97 -15.45
C GLY A 177 9.06 -14.32 -14.97
N ILE A 178 10.04 -15.17 -14.66
CA ILE A 178 9.85 -16.49 -14.06
C ILE A 178 10.52 -16.46 -12.69
N LYS A 179 9.85 -16.98 -11.66
CA LYS A 179 10.42 -17.03 -10.31
C LYS A 179 10.62 -18.48 -9.89
N ARG A 180 11.84 -18.82 -9.45
CA ARG A 180 12.20 -20.13 -8.94
C ARG A 180 12.87 -19.97 -7.58
N ASN A 181 12.44 -20.73 -6.58
CA ASN A 181 13.01 -20.67 -5.22
C ASN A 181 13.09 -19.26 -4.63
N GLY A 182 12.10 -18.41 -4.95
CA GLY A 182 12.05 -17.03 -4.47
C GLY A 182 12.90 -16.02 -5.25
N ILE A 183 13.66 -16.46 -6.27
CA ILE A 183 14.48 -15.60 -7.12
C ILE A 183 13.77 -15.40 -8.46
N ALA A 184 13.55 -14.13 -8.84
CA ALA A 184 12.95 -13.79 -10.12
C ALA A 184 14.03 -13.61 -11.21
N ASP A 185 13.81 -14.26 -12.35
CA ASP A 185 14.53 -14.00 -13.58
C ASP A 185 13.61 -13.22 -14.51
N VAL A 186 14.03 -12.02 -14.88
CA VAL A 186 13.27 -11.11 -15.75
C VAL A 186 13.83 -11.08 -17.18
N ASN A 187 14.93 -11.79 -17.43
CA ASN A 187 15.54 -11.93 -18.76
C ASN A 187 14.86 -13.08 -19.53
N ILE A 188 13.61 -12.86 -19.93
CA ILE A 188 12.83 -13.84 -20.67
C ILE A 188 12.64 -13.41 -22.12
N ASP A 189 12.66 -14.37 -23.01
CA ASP A 189 12.44 -14.21 -24.44
C ASP A 189 11.40 -15.22 -24.97
N SER A 190 11.20 -15.24 -26.28
CA SER A 190 10.27 -16.17 -26.93
C SER A 190 10.66 -17.64 -26.76
N ASP A 191 11.96 -17.93 -26.61
CA ASP A 191 12.51 -19.27 -26.56
C ASP A 191 12.64 -19.81 -25.14
N THR A 192 12.35 -18.94 -24.15
CA THR A 192 12.37 -19.31 -22.74
C THR A 192 11.33 -20.39 -22.44
N VAL A 193 11.78 -21.54 -21.98
CA VAL A 193 10.93 -22.67 -21.59
C VAL A 193 10.35 -22.46 -20.22
N LEU A 194 9.09 -22.82 -20.00
CA LEU A 194 8.40 -22.70 -18.71
C LEU A 194 8.47 -24.01 -17.92
N PRO A 195 9.28 -24.09 -16.85
CA PRO A 195 9.36 -25.28 -16.00
C PRO A 195 8.16 -25.37 -15.05
N GLY A 196 7.76 -26.58 -14.69
CA GLY A 196 6.61 -26.82 -13.79
C GLY A 196 6.86 -26.46 -12.32
N ASP A 197 8.12 -26.33 -11.91
CA ASP A 197 8.55 -25.98 -10.55
C ASP A 197 8.76 -24.47 -10.34
N THR A 198 8.22 -23.66 -11.23
CA THR A 198 8.37 -22.20 -11.23
C THR A 198 7.03 -21.49 -11.16
N THR A 199 7.08 -20.20 -10.85
CA THR A 199 5.93 -19.29 -10.95
C THR A 199 6.20 -18.21 -11.98
N LEU A 200 5.13 -17.65 -12.54
CA LEU A 200 5.18 -16.57 -13.52
C LEU A 200 4.79 -15.26 -12.88
N LEU A 201 5.55 -14.22 -13.18
CA LEU A 201 5.15 -12.84 -12.95
C LEU A 201 4.46 -12.34 -14.22
N VAL A 202 3.16 -12.05 -14.14
CA VAL A 202 2.35 -11.66 -15.30
C VAL A 202 1.68 -10.32 -15.06
N LEU A 203 1.66 -9.47 -16.10
CA LEU A 203 1.01 -8.17 -16.10
C LEU A 203 -0.13 -8.18 -17.11
N GLY A 204 -1.29 -7.70 -16.70
CA GLY A 204 -2.44 -7.56 -17.61
C GLY A 204 -3.61 -6.83 -16.98
N GLU A 205 -4.65 -6.61 -17.79
CA GLU A 205 -5.95 -6.15 -17.32
C GLU A 205 -6.59 -7.24 -16.46
N GLY A 206 -7.24 -6.86 -15.35
CA GLY A 206 -7.85 -7.79 -14.41
C GLY A 206 -8.83 -8.78 -15.04
N LYS A 207 -9.60 -8.35 -16.06
CA LYS A 207 -10.49 -9.23 -16.82
C LYS A 207 -9.74 -10.25 -17.68
N ALA A 208 -8.60 -9.85 -18.26
CA ALA A 208 -7.75 -10.73 -19.05
C ALA A 208 -7.07 -11.76 -18.16
N LEU A 209 -6.53 -11.33 -17.02
CA LEU A 209 -5.93 -12.19 -16.00
C LEU A 209 -6.95 -13.21 -15.47
N SER A 210 -8.17 -12.75 -15.15
CA SER A 210 -9.26 -13.62 -14.67
C SER A 210 -9.64 -14.70 -15.66
N ARG A 211 -9.74 -14.36 -16.94
CA ARG A 211 -10.04 -15.34 -18.01
C ARG A 211 -8.91 -16.34 -18.24
N CYS A 212 -7.67 -15.87 -18.19
CA CYS A 212 -6.50 -16.71 -18.49
C CYS A 212 -6.21 -17.72 -17.38
N PHE A 213 -6.30 -17.29 -16.13
CA PHE A 213 -5.92 -18.09 -14.97
C PHE A 213 -7.12 -18.63 -14.17
N HIS A 214 -8.35 -18.45 -14.69
CA HIS A 214 -9.59 -18.87 -14.03
C HIS A 214 -9.73 -18.38 -12.58
N ILE A 215 -9.20 -17.16 -12.34
CA ILE A 215 -9.32 -16.47 -11.06
C ILE A 215 -10.55 -15.57 -11.08
N TRP A 216 -10.99 -15.14 -9.90
CA TRP A 216 -12.14 -14.27 -9.73
C TRP A 216 -12.08 -13.05 -10.65
N SER A 217 -13.22 -12.72 -11.28
CA SER A 217 -13.28 -11.50 -12.07
C SER A 217 -13.04 -10.31 -11.16
N PHE A 218 -12.10 -9.45 -11.51
CA PHE A 218 -11.99 -8.09 -11.00
C PHE A 218 -13.22 -7.30 -11.47
N SER A 219 -14.43 -7.73 -11.05
CA SER A 219 -15.65 -6.99 -11.34
C SER A 219 -15.65 -5.74 -10.46
N LYS A 220 -15.95 -4.62 -11.09
CA LYS A 220 -16.27 -3.35 -10.43
C LYS A 220 -17.04 -3.65 -9.16
N GLY A 221 -16.47 -3.27 -8.01
CA GLY A 221 -17.27 -3.17 -6.81
C GLY A 221 -18.49 -2.36 -7.18
N SER A 222 -19.66 -2.98 -7.18
CA SER A 222 -20.95 -2.36 -7.43
C SER A 222 -21.27 -1.43 -6.26
N GLY A 223 -20.70 -0.26 -6.32
CA GLY A 223 -21.06 0.92 -5.57
C GLY A 223 -21.35 2.00 -6.60
N SER A 224 -22.48 1.87 -7.29
CA SER A 224 -23.05 2.96 -8.07
C SER A 224 -23.33 4.14 -7.14
N PHE A 225 -22.39 5.06 -7.11
CA PHE A 225 -22.68 6.46 -6.83
C PHE A 225 -22.26 7.24 -8.07
N GLU A 226 -23.21 7.28 -9.02
CA GLU A 226 -23.31 8.46 -9.89
C GLU A 226 -23.52 9.64 -8.97
N ASN A 227 -22.50 10.53 -8.93
CA ASN A 227 -22.81 11.96 -8.97
C ASN A 227 -21.54 12.80 -9.11
N SER A 228 -21.62 13.53 -10.22
CA SER A 228 -21.18 14.90 -10.40
C SER A 228 -19.71 15.23 -10.10
N THR A 229 -18.99 15.35 -11.20
CA THR A 229 -18.05 16.45 -11.46
C THR A 229 -17.18 16.92 -10.31
N ALA A 230 -16.09 16.22 -10.08
CA ALA A 230 -14.79 16.82 -9.80
C ALA A 230 -13.75 15.74 -10.17
N ASP A 231 -13.11 15.93 -11.31
CA ASP A 231 -11.89 15.23 -11.66
C ASP A 231 -10.82 15.56 -10.62
N PHE A 232 -10.73 14.73 -9.61
CA PHE A 232 -9.56 14.70 -8.75
C PHE A 232 -8.78 13.44 -9.12
N ALA A 233 -7.70 13.70 -9.84
CA ALA A 233 -6.66 12.75 -10.11
C ALA A 233 -6.24 12.07 -8.80
N VAL A 234 -6.63 10.80 -8.64
CA VAL A 234 -6.00 9.91 -7.67
C VAL A 234 -4.65 9.54 -8.26
N SER A 235 -3.69 10.44 -8.09
CA SER A 235 -2.31 10.20 -8.48
C SER A 235 -1.69 9.17 -7.55
N GLY A 236 -1.48 7.98 -8.09
CA GLY A 236 -0.34 7.16 -7.78
C GLY A 236 -0.20 6.63 -6.36
N CYS A 237 -1.03 5.68 -5.98
CA CYS A 237 -0.63 4.73 -4.94
C CYS A 237 0.56 3.90 -5.47
N ARG A 238 1.79 4.34 -5.20
CA ARG A 238 2.98 3.52 -5.47
C ARG A 238 2.94 2.30 -4.56
N ALA A 239 2.96 1.14 -5.19
CA ALA A 239 2.97 -0.16 -4.55
C ALA A 239 4.11 -0.25 -3.51
N PHE A 240 3.75 -0.34 -2.24
CA PHE A 240 4.65 -0.81 -1.20
C PHE A 240 4.62 -2.34 -1.21
N SER A 241 5.61 -2.96 -1.84
CA SER A 241 5.85 -4.38 -1.68
C SER A 241 6.46 -4.60 -0.30
N CYS A 242 5.65 -4.93 0.70
CA CYS A 242 6.14 -5.46 1.96
C CYS A 242 6.56 -6.91 1.77
N PHE A 243 7.86 -7.14 1.57
CA PHE A 243 8.48 -8.45 1.71
C PHE A 243 8.62 -8.76 3.21
N TYR A 244 7.66 -9.50 3.77
CA TYR A 244 7.88 -10.20 5.02
C TYR A 244 8.27 -11.65 4.73
N ARG A 245 9.57 -11.94 4.77
CA ARG A 245 10.06 -13.27 5.12
C ARG A 245 10.32 -13.26 6.63
N CYS A 246 9.52 -13.99 7.39
CA CYS A 246 9.91 -14.44 8.72
C CYS A 246 10.89 -15.62 8.53
N PRO A 247 12.11 -15.59 9.04
CA PRO A 247 12.92 -16.80 9.19
C PRO A 247 12.37 -17.58 10.38
N MET A 248 12.16 -18.88 10.19
CA MET A 248 12.06 -19.84 11.30
C MET A 248 13.41 -19.97 11.99
#